data_240c9d702e7a8d0d347334ab54bea707
#
_entry.id   240c9d702e7a8d0d347334ab54bea707
#
_cell.length_a   1.000
_cell.length_b   1.000
_cell.length_c   1.000
_cell.angle_alpha   90.00
_cell.angle_beta   90.00
_cell.angle_gamma   90.00
#
_symmetry.space_group_name_H-M   'P 1'
#
loop_
_entity.id
_entity.type
_entity.pdbx_description
1 polymer ?
#
loop_
_entity_poly.entity_id
_entity_poly.type
_entity_poly.pdbx_seq_one_letter_code
_entity_poly.pdbx_strand_id
1 'polypeptide(L)'
;MELIDDDGRLFGAVNVVDALVVLLVAAVVVAGAAFVFSDSPEPAPPEAETTYATLDLGVQESYMVEAIAEGDTYEPDGSSTIRVTDIHLTPQDGNVGVTLRVALDGEVNGQGSLVYAGAPPRLGRSLTIGTDRYEVSGQIRDVGESDGLEQPR
;
A
#
# COMPACT_ATOMS: atom_id res chain seq x y z
N MET A 1 -3.10 44.19 49.25
CA MET A 1 -4.18 44.23 48.24
C MET A 1 -4.85 42.86 48.27
N GLU A 2 -6.06 42.84 48.81
CA GLU A 2 -6.86 41.60 48.77
C GLU A 2 -7.46 41.51 47.37
N LEU A 3 -7.12 40.43 46.65
CA LEU A 3 -7.59 40.17 45.29
C LEU A 3 -9.06 39.72 45.26
N ILE A 4 -9.57 39.28 46.40
CA ILE A 4 -10.95 38.80 46.59
C ILE A 4 -11.46 39.48 47.87
N ASP A 5 -12.61 40.17 47.81
CA ASP A 5 -13.28 40.75 48.96
C ASP A 5 -14.13 39.76 49.73
N ASP A 6 -14.63 40.14 50.91
CA ASP A 6 -15.45 39.24 51.76
C ASP A 6 -16.78 38.81 51.11
N ASP A 7 -17.18 39.44 50.01
CA ASP A 7 -18.37 39.13 49.21
C ASP A 7 -18.04 38.23 48.00
N GLY A 8 -16.80 37.74 47.87
CA GLY A 8 -16.37 36.83 46.79
C GLY A 8 -16.25 37.53 45.42
N ARG A 9 -15.93 38.85 45.41
CA ARG A 9 -15.75 39.63 44.17
C ARG A 9 -14.27 39.88 43.90
N LEU A 10 -13.86 39.62 42.66
CA LEU A 10 -12.54 39.99 42.15
C LEU A 10 -12.54 41.50 41.88
N PHE A 11 -11.63 42.24 42.49
CA PHE A 11 -11.51 43.73 42.37
C PHE A 11 -12.79 44.49 42.67
N GLY A 12 -13.72 43.92 43.50
CA GLY A 12 -14.98 44.57 43.88
C GLY A 12 -16.04 44.68 42.77
N ALA A 13 -15.82 44.14 41.58
CA ALA A 13 -16.70 44.30 40.42
C ALA A 13 -17.25 43.00 39.83
N VAL A 14 -16.51 41.91 39.89
CA VAL A 14 -16.89 40.62 39.21
C VAL A 14 -16.98 39.53 40.25
N ASN A 15 -18.08 38.79 40.26
CA ASN A 15 -18.24 37.61 41.12
C ASN A 15 -17.26 36.52 40.66
N VAL A 16 -16.51 35.96 41.60
CA VAL A 16 -15.53 34.88 41.32
C VAL A 16 -16.20 33.69 40.66
N VAL A 17 -17.42 33.36 41.02
CA VAL A 17 -18.19 32.26 40.45
C VAL A 17 -18.54 32.52 38.97
N ASP A 18 -18.96 33.76 38.65
CA ASP A 18 -19.26 34.15 37.27
C ASP A 18 -17.99 34.15 36.41
N ALA A 19 -16.87 34.63 36.95
CA ALA A 19 -15.58 34.59 36.27
C ALA A 19 -15.13 33.15 35.98
N LEU A 20 -15.33 32.20 36.93
CA LEU A 20 -15.03 30.79 36.78
C LEU A 20 -15.94 30.14 35.72
N VAL A 21 -17.21 30.47 35.69
CA VAL A 21 -18.14 29.93 34.67
C VAL A 21 -17.76 30.40 33.28
N VAL A 22 -17.45 31.68 33.12
CA VAL A 22 -16.99 32.25 31.84
C VAL A 22 -15.68 31.59 31.38
N LEU A 23 -14.74 31.37 32.30
CA LEU A 23 -13.47 30.72 32.00
C LEU A 23 -13.66 29.25 31.61
N LEU A 24 -14.57 28.54 32.28
CA LEU A 24 -14.92 27.17 31.96
C LEU A 24 -15.57 27.07 30.57
N VAL A 25 -16.52 27.94 30.25
CA VAL A 25 -17.14 28.00 28.92
C VAL A 25 -16.09 28.31 27.86
N ALA A 26 -15.20 29.27 28.09
CA ALA A 26 -14.12 29.59 27.18
C ALA A 26 -13.18 28.38 26.97
N ALA A 27 -12.84 27.65 28.04
CA ALA A 27 -12.00 26.44 27.95
C ALA A 27 -12.67 25.35 27.14
N VAL A 28 -13.99 25.14 27.31
CA VAL A 28 -14.76 24.14 26.52
C VAL A 28 -14.82 24.56 25.05
N VAL A 29 -15.01 25.82 24.73
CA VAL A 29 -15.01 26.35 23.36
C VAL A 29 -13.64 26.16 22.70
N VAL A 30 -12.55 26.48 23.41
CA VAL A 30 -11.18 26.33 22.91
C VAL A 30 -10.86 24.83 22.71
N ALA A 31 -11.21 23.99 23.67
CA ALA A 31 -11.01 22.54 23.55
C ALA A 31 -11.83 21.95 22.39
N GLY A 32 -13.08 22.37 22.22
CA GLY A 32 -13.94 21.97 21.12
C GLY A 32 -13.39 22.44 19.77
N ALA A 33 -12.93 23.66 19.68
CA ALA A 33 -12.28 24.18 18.47
C ALA A 33 -10.98 23.42 18.17
N ALA A 34 -10.14 23.18 19.17
CA ALA A 34 -8.92 22.39 19.00
C ALA A 34 -9.24 20.97 18.49
N PHE A 35 -10.35 20.36 18.92
CA PHE A 35 -10.77 19.04 18.46
C PHE A 35 -11.29 19.06 17.00
N VAL A 36 -11.97 20.13 16.59
CA VAL A 36 -12.51 20.29 15.23
C VAL A 36 -11.42 20.67 14.22
N PHE A 37 -10.42 21.46 14.66
CA PHE A 37 -9.32 21.94 13.84
C PHE A 37 -8.02 21.12 14.00
N SER A 38 -7.99 20.15 14.92
CA SER A 38 -6.97 19.11 14.88
C SER A 38 -7.31 18.26 13.66
N ASP A 39 -6.58 18.48 12.56
CA ASP A 39 -6.48 17.48 11.52
C ASP A 39 -6.13 16.16 12.22
N SER A 40 -7.09 15.24 12.28
CA SER A 40 -6.74 13.86 12.61
C SER A 40 -5.59 13.51 11.68
N PRO A 41 -4.44 13.00 12.15
CA PRO A 41 -3.40 12.57 11.25
C PRO A 41 -4.08 11.63 10.26
N GLU A 42 -4.11 12.06 9.00
CA GLU A 42 -4.58 11.23 7.91
C GLU A 42 -3.85 9.89 8.07
N PRO A 43 -4.57 8.74 8.12
CA PRO A 43 -3.90 7.45 8.25
C PRO A 43 -2.78 7.45 7.23
N ALA A 44 -1.55 7.22 7.68
CA ALA A 44 -0.41 7.14 6.78
C ALA A 44 -0.82 6.24 5.61
N PRO A 45 -0.59 6.63 4.34
CA PRO A 45 -0.88 5.77 3.20
C PRO A 45 -0.32 4.38 3.52
N PRO A 46 -1.05 3.29 3.23
CA PRO A 46 -0.53 1.95 3.45
C PRO A 46 0.87 1.88 2.82
N GLU A 47 1.84 1.39 3.56
CA GLU A 47 3.19 1.26 3.06
C GLU A 47 3.14 0.37 1.82
N ALA A 48 3.47 0.95 0.67
CA ALA A 48 3.59 0.21 -0.56
C ALA A 48 4.93 -0.53 -0.53
N GLU A 49 4.89 -1.82 -0.73
CA GLU A 49 6.08 -2.67 -0.80
C GLU A 49 6.16 -3.32 -2.18
N THR A 50 7.38 -3.49 -2.67
CA THR A 50 7.66 -4.21 -3.91
C THR A 50 8.30 -5.54 -3.57
N THR A 51 7.75 -6.61 -4.12
CA THR A 51 8.33 -7.96 -4.04
C THR A 51 8.53 -8.49 -5.46
N TYR A 52 9.56 -9.30 -5.68
CA TYR A 52 9.81 -9.93 -6.96
C TYR A 52 9.33 -11.38 -6.94
N ALA A 53 8.76 -11.81 -8.04
CA ALA A 53 8.34 -13.20 -8.23
C ALA A 53 8.75 -13.73 -9.59
N THR A 54 8.97 -15.04 -9.66
CA THR A 54 9.19 -15.74 -10.91
C THR A 54 7.91 -16.48 -11.28
N LEU A 55 7.36 -16.17 -12.45
CA LEU A 55 6.16 -16.77 -12.99
C LEU A 55 6.53 -17.76 -14.11
N ASP A 56 6.11 -19.00 -13.98
CA ASP A 56 6.20 -19.99 -15.04
C ASP A 56 4.89 -19.98 -15.82
N LEU A 57 4.95 -19.55 -17.07
CA LEU A 57 3.81 -19.53 -17.99
C LEU A 57 3.68 -20.86 -18.75
N GLY A 58 4.64 -21.78 -18.59
CA GLY A 58 4.69 -22.99 -19.38
C GLY A 58 5.03 -22.72 -20.83
N VAL A 59 4.59 -23.64 -21.71
CA VAL A 59 4.82 -23.54 -23.15
C VAL A 59 3.82 -22.56 -23.76
N GLN A 60 4.33 -21.60 -24.52
CA GLN A 60 3.56 -20.57 -25.21
C GLN A 60 3.78 -20.66 -26.71
N GLU A 61 2.79 -20.20 -27.48
CA GLU A 61 2.92 -20.06 -28.93
C GLU A 61 3.74 -18.82 -29.30
N SER A 62 4.45 -18.85 -30.42
CA SER A 62 5.41 -17.82 -30.81
C SER A 62 4.79 -16.40 -30.85
N TYR A 63 3.54 -16.27 -31.31
CA TYR A 63 2.86 -14.98 -31.35
C TYR A 63 2.60 -14.41 -29.95
N MET A 64 2.37 -15.28 -28.97
CA MET A 64 2.20 -14.84 -27.58
C MET A 64 3.53 -14.37 -26.98
N VAL A 65 4.60 -15.11 -27.26
CA VAL A 65 5.96 -14.73 -26.82
C VAL A 65 6.37 -13.37 -27.38
N GLU A 66 6.07 -13.10 -28.67
CA GLU A 66 6.37 -11.82 -29.31
C GLU A 66 5.55 -10.65 -28.76
N ALA A 67 4.39 -10.93 -28.19
CA ALA A 67 3.52 -9.89 -27.61
C ALA A 67 3.98 -9.44 -26.21
N ILE A 68 4.62 -10.33 -25.43
CA ILE A 68 5.09 -10.04 -24.08
C ILE A 68 6.36 -9.20 -24.15
N ALA A 69 6.42 -8.11 -23.42
CA ALA A 69 7.59 -7.24 -23.37
C ALA A 69 8.00 -6.90 -21.93
N GLU A 70 9.30 -6.71 -21.74
CA GLU A 70 9.81 -6.12 -20.49
C GLU A 70 9.23 -4.71 -20.31
N GLY A 71 8.83 -4.39 -19.09
CA GLY A 71 8.16 -3.14 -18.77
C GLY A 71 6.63 -3.18 -18.91
N ASP A 72 6.05 -4.26 -19.44
CA ASP A 72 4.59 -4.42 -19.45
C ASP A 72 4.04 -4.41 -18.02
N THR A 73 2.98 -3.65 -17.81
CA THR A 73 2.34 -3.47 -16.50
C THR A 73 0.86 -3.84 -16.57
N TYR A 74 0.35 -4.37 -15.47
CA TYR A 74 -1.06 -4.68 -15.29
C TYR A 74 -1.51 -4.37 -13.86
N GLU A 75 -2.67 -3.77 -13.72
CA GLU A 75 -3.29 -3.39 -12.45
C GLU A 75 -4.63 -4.14 -12.31
N PRO A 76 -4.67 -5.23 -11.53
CA PRO A 76 -5.88 -6.04 -11.42
C PRO A 76 -7.01 -5.38 -10.61
N ASP A 77 -6.68 -4.52 -9.66
CA ASP A 77 -7.63 -3.99 -8.67
C ASP A 77 -7.42 -2.50 -8.32
N GLY A 78 -6.53 -1.81 -9.03
CA GLY A 78 -6.22 -0.40 -8.78
C GLY A 78 -5.36 -0.11 -7.54
N SER A 79 -5.09 -1.13 -6.70
CA SER A 79 -4.21 -1.02 -5.52
C SER A 79 -2.94 -1.86 -5.65
N SER A 80 -2.90 -2.74 -6.61
CA SER A 80 -1.80 -3.65 -6.88
C SER A 80 -1.34 -3.52 -8.32
N THR A 81 -0.03 -3.57 -8.54
CA THR A 81 0.56 -3.52 -9.88
C THR A 81 1.52 -4.69 -10.07
N ILE A 82 1.47 -5.33 -11.22
CA ILE A 82 2.49 -6.28 -11.68
C ILE A 82 3.23 -5.68 -12.87
N ARG A 83 4.56 -5.78 -12.86
CA ARG A 83 5.42 -5.32 -13.94
C ARG A 83 6.37 -6.42 -14.36
N VAL A 84 6.44 -6.68 -15.65
CA VAL A 84 7.42 -7.62 -16.22
C VAL A 84 8.81 -6.97 -16.19
N THR A 85 9.75 -7.58 -15.48
CA THR A 85 11.13 -7.06 -15.34
C THR A 85 12.14 -7.84 -16.18
N ASP A 86 11.87 -9.13 -16.44
CA ASP A 86 12.73 -9.96 -17.29
C ASP A 86 11.93 -11.11 -17.91
N ILE A 87 12.36 -11.56 -19.09
CA ILE A 87 11.72 -12.63 -19.85
C ILE A 87 12.76 -13.70 -20.17
N HIS A 88 12.56 -14.89 -19.65
CA HIS A 88 13.41 -16.04 -19.92
C HIS A 88 12.72 -17.05 -20.82
N LEU A 89 13.33 -17.33 -21.97
CA LEU A 89 12.79 -18.24 -22.97
C LEU A 89 13.62 -19.52 -23.01
N THR A 90 12.92 -20.67 -22.93
CA THR A 90 13.55 -21.99 -22.99
C THR A 90 12.98 -22.75 -24.20
N PRO A 91 13.80 -23.09 -25.21
CA PRO A 91 13.35 -23.91 -26.34
C PRO A 91 12.90 -25.30 -25.88
N GLN A 92 11.72 -25.74 -26.32
CA GLN A 92 11.17 -27.07 -26.03
C GLN A 92 10.52 -27.65 -27.27
N ASP A 93 11.12 -28.60 -27.91
CA ASP A 93 10.55 -29.44 -29.01
C ASP A 93 9.76 -28.66 -30.09
N GLY A 94 10.26 -27.48 -30.50
CA GLY A 94 9.63 -26.61 -31.49
C GLY A 94 8.66 -25.57 -30.90
N ASN A 95 8.45 -25.57 -29.60
CA ASN A 95 7.74 -24.57 -28.84
C ASN A 95 8.68 -23.79 -27.92
N VAL A 96 8.16 -22.82 -27.20
CA VAL A 96 8.97 -22.00 -26.28
C VAL A 96 8.34 -22.03 -24.88
N GLY A 97 9.09 -22.50 -23.90
CA GLY A 97 8.77 -22.33 -22.49
C GLY A 97 9.08 -20.89 -22.07
N VAL A 98 8.14 -20.25 -21.39
CA VAL A 98 8.26 -18.84 -20.98
C VAL A 98 8.24 -18.75 -19.46
N THR A 99 9.26 -18.13 -18.92
CA THR A 99 9.34 -17.75 -17.50
C THR A 99 9.53 -16.25 -17.40
N LEU A 100 8.71 -15.59 -16.61
CA LEU A 100 8.79 -14.13 -16.38
C LEU A 100 9.33 -13.85 -14.99
N ARG A 101 10.20 -12.88 -14.88
CA ARG A 101 10.49 -12.18 -13.64
C ARG A 101 9.57 -10.97 -13.57
N VAL A 102 8.90 -10.79 -12.45
CA VAL A 102 7.94 -9.71 -12.26
C VAL A 102 8.18 -8.99 -10.93
N ALA A 103 7.98 -7.69 -10.93
CA ALA A 103 7.82 -6.90 -9.72
C ALA A 103 6.34 -6.82 -9.37
N LEU A 104 6.01 -7.13 -8.14
CA LEU A 104 4.67 -7.06 -7.58
C LEU A 104 4.64 -5.92 -6.57
N ASP A 105 3.91 -4.87 -6.88
CA ASP A 105 3.64 -3.77 -5.97
C ASP A 105 2.27 -3.99 -5.33
N GLY A 106 2.19 -3.85 -4.03
CA GLY A 106 0.96 -4.05 -3.28
C GLY A 106 1.01 -3.40 -1.91
N GLU A 107 -0.04 -3.59 -1.13
CA GLU A 107 -0.15 -3.08 0.23
C GLU A 107 0.43 -4.07 1.24
N VAL A 108 1.02 -3.55 2.30
CA VAL A 108 1.46 -4.37 3.43
C VAL A 108 0.29 -4.56 4.40
N ASN A 109 -0.04 -5.80 4.69
CA ASN A 109 -1.09 -6.10 5.66
C ASN A 109 -0.60 -5.87 7.10
N GLY A 110 -1.53 -5.92 8.07
CA GLY A 110 -1.22 -5.74 9.50
C GLY A 110 -0.25 -6.78 10.09
N GLN A 111 0.17 -7.78 9.32
CA GLN A 111 1.15 -8.80 9.68
C GLN A 111 2.53 -8.57 9.02
N GLY A 112 2.70 -7.46 8.29
CA GLY A 112 3.94 -7.13 7.60
C GLY A 112 4.17 -7.93 6.31
N SER A 113 3.12 -8.48 5.70
CA SER A 113 3.23 -9.24 4.45
C SER A 113 2.59 -8.45 3.30
N LEU A 114 3.30 -8.38 2.17
CA LEU A 114 2.75 -7.83 0.94
C LEU A 114 1.51 -8.59 0.51
N VAL A 115 0.48 -7.85 0.13
CA VAL A 115 -0.76 -8.38 -0.47
C VAL A 115 -0.86 -7.85 -1.89
N TYR A 116 -0.89 -8.75 -2.86
CA TYR A 116 -1.09 -8.47 -4.26
C TYR A 116 -2.41 -9.10 -4.72
N ALA A 117 -3.30 -8.31 -5.31
CA ALA A 117 -4.61 -8.77 -5.76
C ALA A 117 -5.35 -9.59 -4.70
N GLY A 118 -5.47 -9.03 -3.48
CA GLY A 118 -6.23 -9.59 -2.36
C GLY A 118 -5.59 -10.76 -1.62
N ALA A 119 -4.38 -11.20 -1.96
CA ALA A 119 -3.69 -12.27 -1.25
C ALA A 119 -2.16 -12.15 -1.34
N PRO A 120 -1.40 -12.68 -0.36
CA PRO A 120 0.05 -12.71 -0.44
C PRO A 120 0.56 -13.53 -1.63
N PRO A 121 1.63 -13.12 -2.31
CA PRO A 121 2.28 -13.94 -3.32
C PRO A 121 2.91 -15.17 -2.64
N ARG A 122 2.54 -16.35 -3.13
CA ARG A 122 3.04 -17.63 -2.60
C ARG A 122 3.37 -18.59 -3.73
N LEU A 123 4.30 -19.50 -3.49
CA LEU A 123 4.63 -20.56 -4.44
C LEU A 123 3.37 -21.33 -4.86
N GLY A 124 3.21 -21.58 -6.15
CA GLY A 124 2.08 -22.28 -6.73
C GLY A 124 0.82 -21.42 -6.95
N ARG A 125 0.77 -20.18 -6.45
CA ARG A 125 -0.32 -19.26 -6.77
C ARG A 125 -0.25 -18.85 -8.23
N SER A 126 -1.38 -18.88 -8.92
CA SER A 126 -1.49 -18.37 -10.29
C SER A 126 -1.74 -16.87 -10.28
N LEU A 127 -1.01 -16.16 -11.11
CA LEU A 127 -1.23 -14.75 -11.40
C LEU A 127 -1.54 -14.58 -12.88
N THR A 128 -2.44 -13.64 -13.18
CA THR A 128 -2.78 -13.26 -14.55
C THR A 128 -2.22 -11.88 -14.84
N ILE A 129 -1.65 -11.71 -16.02
CA ILE A 129 -1.22 -10.43 -16.59
C ILE A 129 -2.10 -10.17 -17.79
N GLY A 130 -2.92 -9.12 -17.71
CA GLY A 130 -3.81 -8.69 -18.77
C GLY A 130 -3.40 -7.31 -19.28
N THR A 131 -3.01 -7.21 -20.54
CA THR A 131 -2.71 -5.96 -21.22
C THR A 131 -3.72 -5.76 -22.35
N ASP A 132 -3.64 -4.66 -23.06
CA ASP A 132 -4.43 -4.43 -24.28
C ASP A 132 -4.04 -5.35 -25.46
N ARG A 133 -2.90 -6.04 -25.35
CA ARG A 133 -2.33 -6.89 -26.41
C ARG A 133 -2.48 -8.39 -26.14
N TYR A 134 -2.46 -8.79 -24.87
CA TYR A 134 -2.51 -10.20 -24.49
C TYR A 134 -3.03 -10.39 -23.05
N GLU A 135 -3.46 -11.61 -22.77
CA GLU A 135 -3.71 -12.10 -21.42
C GLU A 135 -2.99 -13.42 -21.23
N VAL A 136 -2.16 -13.53 -20.19
CA VAL A 136 -1.44 -14.75 -19.84
C VAL A 136 -1.54 -15.01 -18.35
N SER A 137 -1.51 -16.28 -17.99
CA SER A 137 -1.47 -16.73 -16.59
C SER A 137 -0.25 -17.59 -16.34
N GLY A 138 0.40 -17.37 -15.21
CA GLY A 138 1.54 -18.16 -14.79
C GLY A 138 1.48 -18.52 -13.31
N GLN A 139 2.17 -19.59 -12.94
CA GLN A 139 2.32 -19.99 -11.55
C GLN A 139 3.60 -19.40 -10.94
N ILE A 140 3.49 -18.89 -9.71
CA ILE A 140 4.64 -18.45 -8.94
C ILE A 140 5.52 -19.65 -8.60
N ARG A 141 6.78 -19.63 -9.06
CA ARG A 141 7.80 -20.64 -8.77
C ARG A 141 8.82 -20.17 -7.73
N ASP A 142 8.99 -18.86 -7.61
CA ASP A 142 9.88 -18.25 -6.65
C ASP A 142 9.36 -16.88 -6.22
N VAL A 143 9.64 -16.49 -4.98
CA VAL A 143 9.34 -15.16 -4.42
C VAL A 143 10.58 -14.68 -3.69
N GLY A 144 11.10 -13.52 -4.05
CA GLY A 144 12.32 -12.97 -3.47
C GLY A 144 12.38 -11.45 -3.50
N GLU A 145 13.30 -10.91 -2.75
CA GLU A 145 13.47 -9.46 -2.58
C GLU A 145 14.38 -8.80 -3.65
N SER A 146 14.96 -9.56 -4.59
CA SER A 146 15.93 -9.02 -5.56
C SER A 146 15.43 -9.05 -6.98
N ASP A 147 15.77 -7.99 -7.71
CA ASP A 147 15.52 -7.77 -9.14
C ASP A 147 16.30 -8.72 -10.08
N GLY A 148 17.23 -9.52 -9.60
CA GLY A 148 18.07 -10.38 -10.41
C GLY A 148 17.76 -11.86 -10.27
N LEU A 149 17.66 -12.58 -11.40
CA LEU A 149 17.83 -14.02 -11.41
C LEU A 149 19.27 -14.32 -10.92
N GLU A 150 19.39 -14.65 -9.64
CA GLU A 150 20.65 -15.16 -9.11
C GLU A 150 20.97 -16.45 -9.87
N GLN A 151 21.93 -16.37 -10.78
CA GLN A 151 22.42 -17.55 -11.48
C GLN A 151 23.00 -18.50 -10.43
N PRO A 152 22.53 -19.75 -10.34
CA PRO A 152 23.16 -20.74 -9.49
C PRO A 152 24.61 -20.91 -9.94
N ARG A 153 25.51 -20.72 -9.02
CA ARG A 153 26.94 -20.99 -9.21
C ARG A 153 27.17 -22.49 -9.31
#